data_cf4dd6c20387a9912c6705807bb6315c
#
_entry.id   cf4dd6c20387a9912c6705807bb6315c
#
_cell.length_a   1.000
_cell.length_b   1.000
_cell.length_c   1.000
_cell.angle_alpha   90.00
_cell.angle_beta   90.00
_cell.angle_gamma   90.00
#
_symmetry.space_group_name_H-M   'P 1'
#
loop_
_entity.id
_entity.type
_entity.pdbx_description
1 polymer ?
#
loop_
_entity_poly.entity_id
_entity_poly.type
_entity_poly.pdbx_seq_one_letter_code
_entity_poly.pdbx_strand_id
1 'polypeptide(L)'
;MNCELCEQAAGVILWRDEFCRVVRVASDEFPAFCRVILARHVREMTDLAAPERERLMRVVFACEQALREVVRPHKVNLASLGNQVPHLH
;
A
#
# COMPACT_ATOMS: atom_id res chain seq x y z
N MET A 1 13.18 5.49 -16.39
CA MET A 1 11.72 5.38 -16.43
C MET A 1 11.14 6.17 -15.25
N ASN A 2 10.20 7.04 -15.54
CA ASN A 2 9.57 7.85 -14.51
C ASN A 2 8.44 7.07 -13.84
N CYS A 3 8.57 6.83 -12.56
CA CYS A 3 7.53 6.19 -11.77
C CYS A 3 7.21 7.06 -10.56
N GLU A 4 5.99 7.54 -10.50
CA GLU A 4 5.54 8.40 -9.41
C GLU A 4 5.74 7.74 -8.04
N LEU A 5 5.45 6.44 -7.91
CA LEU A 5 5.59 5.74 -6.65
C LEU A 5 7.04 5.39 -6.30
N CYS A 6 7.95 5.42 -7.27
CA CYS A 6 9.39 5.32 -7.00
C CYS A 6 9.96 6.66 -6.53
N GLU A 7 9.43 7.75 -7.05
CA GLU A 7 10.02 9.09 -6.88
C GLU A 7 9.38 9.89 -5.74
N GLN A 8 8.13 9.59 -5.38
CA GLN A 8 7.37 10.36 -4.40
C GLN A 8 6.86 9.46 -3.28
N ALA A 9 6.63 10.06 -2.12
CA ALA A 9 6.01 9.35 -0.99
C ALA A 9 4.59 8.92 -1.31
N ALA A 10 3.88 9.72 -2.13
CA ALA A 10 2.50 9.47 -2.57
C ALA A 10 1.47 9.50 -1.44
N GLY A 11 1.74 10.28 -0.40
CA GLY A 11 0.85 10.46 0.74
C GLY A 11 1.64 10.78 2.00
N VAL A 12 0.93 10.84 3.13
CA VAL A 12 1.57 11.00 4.43
C VAL A 12 2.11 9.65 4.87
N ILE A 13 3.42 9.54 5.07
CA ILE A 13 4.04 8.30 5.50
C ILE A 13 3.66 8.03 6.95
N LEU A 14 2.97 6.92 7.20
CA LEU A 14 2.59 6.47 8.53
C LEU A 14 3.62 5.49 9.09
N TRP A 15 4.25 4.70 8.23
CA TRP A 15 5.25 3.71 8.60
C TRP A 15 6.05 3.31 7.36
N ARG A 16 7.31 2.95 7.55
CA ARG A 16 8.10 2.38 6.45
C ARG A 16 9.30 1.60 6.98
N ASP A 17 9.76 0.67 6.14
CA ASP A 17 11.06 0.03 6.27
C ASP A 17 11.73 0.01 4.90
N GLU A 18 12.78 -0.80 4.75
CA GLU A 18 13.49 -0.92 3.47
C GLU A 18 12.69 -1.68 2.40
N PHE A 19 11.63 -2.36 2.80
CA PHE A 19 10.83 -3.20 1.90
C PHE A 19 9.59 -2.49 1.36
N CYS A 20 8.88 -1.78 2.21
CA CYS A 20 7.65 -1.08 1.81
C CYS A 20 7.34 0.09 2.74
N ARG A 21 6.36 0.88 2.34
CA ARG A 21 5.85 1.97 3.19
C ARG A 21 4.33 1.95 3.22
N VAL A 22 3.77 2.45 4.30
CA VAL A 22 2.33 2.66 4.44
C VAL A 22 2.09 4.16 4.45
N VAL A 23 1.23 4.62 3.55
CA VAL A 23 0.90 6.05 3.44
C VAL A 23 -0.60 6.25 3.54
N ARG A 24 -0.99 7.40 4.07
CA ARG A 24 -2.39 7.86 4.03
C ARG A 24 -2.54 8.82 2.86
N VAL A 25 -3.52 8.55 2.03
CA VAL A 25 -3.80 9.36 0.84
C VAL A 25 -4.97 10.29 1.15
N ALA A 26 -4.81 11.57 0.85
CA ALA A 26 -5.91 12.53 0.96
C ALA A 26 -6.97 12.20 -0.09
N SER A 27 -8.20 11.98 0.35
CA SER A 27 -9.30 11.67 -0.54
C SER A 27 -10.60 12.09 0.12
N ASP A 28 -11.42 12.85 -0.58
CA ASP A 28 -12.75 13.23 -0.10
C ASP A 28 -13.73 12.07 -0.19
N GLU A 29 -13.54 11.17 -1.17
CA GLU A 29 -14.41 10.03 -1.38
C GLU A 29 -14.11 8.89 -0.41
N PHE A 30 -12.83 8.71 -0.04
CA PHE A 30 -12.38 7.58 0.77
C PHE A 30 -11.56 8.10 1.96
N PRO A 31 -12.23 8.49 3.06
CA PRO A 31 -11.56 9.23 4.14
C PRO A 31 -10.45 8.47 4.87
N ALA A 32 -10.43 7.16 4.82
CA ALA A 32 -9.38 6.36 5.45
C ALA A 32 -8.53 5.63 4.41
N PHE A 33 -8.30 6.27 3.27
CA PHE A 33 -7.58 5.67 2.17
C PHE A 33 -6.09 5.54 2.50
N CYS A 34 -5.61 4.30 2.59
CA CYS A 34 -4.20 4.00 2.80
C CYS A 34 -3.67 3.17 1.64
N ARG A 35 -2.38 3.29 1.39
CA ARG A 35 -1.66 2.44 0.43
C ARG A 35 -0.49 1.79 1.14
N VAL A 36 -0.25 0.52 0.83
CA VAL A 36 0.99 -0.17 1.15
C VAL A 36 1.77 -0.25 -0.15
N ILE A 37 2.91 0.44 -0.22
CA ILE A 37 3.66 0.62 -1.45
C ILE A 37 5.00 -0.09 -1.33
N LEU A 38 5.27 -1.02 -2.25
CA LEU A 38 6.55 -1.73 -2.29
C LEU A 38 7.67 -0.74 -2.63
N ALA A 39 8.83 -0.87 -1.98
CA ALA A 39 9.96 0.01 -2.25
C ALA A 39 10.56 -0.26 -3.63
N ARG A 40 10.76 -1.55 -3.98
CA ARG A 40 11.27 -1.95 -5.27
C ARG A 40 10.20 -1.78 -6.35
N HIS A 41 10.58 -1.36 -7.55
CA HIS A 41 9.63 -1.21 -8.64
C HIS A 41 9.25 -2.58 -9.20
N VAL A 42 8.07 -3.06 -8.85
CA VAL A 42 7.50 -4.33 -9.30
C VAL A 42 6.05 -4.04 -9.70
N ARG A 43 5.61 -4.62 -10.79
CA ARG A 43 4.26 -4.38 -11.30
C ARG A 43 3.22 -5.26 -10.61
N GLU A 44 3.46 -6.56 -10.55
CA GLU A 44 2.48 -7.54 -10.12
C GLU A 44 2.90 -8.29 -8.87
N MET A 45 1.91 -8.68 -8.08
CA MET A 45 2.14 -9.49 -6.88
C MET A 45 2.91 -10.77 -7.20
N THR A 46 2.59 -11.41 -8.32
CA THR A 46 3.22 -12.67 -8.71
C THR A 46 4.63 -12.52 -9.26
N ASP A 47 5.12 -11.28 -9.44
CA ASP A 47 6.52 -11.03 -9.73
C ASP A 47 7.40 -11.13 -8.47
N LEU A 48 6.79 -11.17 -7.30
CA LEU A 48 7.50 -11.37 -6.04
C LEU A 48 7.68 -12.84 -5.74
N ALA A 49 8.80 -13.20 -5.10
CA ALA A 49 8.98 -14.52 -4.54
C ALA A 49 8.01 -14.74 -3.37
N ALA A 50 7.67 -15.99 -3.06
CA ALA A 50 6.70 -16.32 -2.02
C ALA A 50 7.00 -15.67 -0.66
N PRO A 51 8.26 -15.67 -0.15
CA PRO A 51 8.54 -14.99 1.12
C PRO A 51 8.29 -13.48 1.10
N GLU A 52 8.53 -12.85 -0.06
CA GLU A 52 8.27 -11.43 -0.23
C GLU A 52 6.76 -11.13 -0.23
N ARG A 53 5.98 -11.99 -0.90
CA ARG A 53 4.52 -11.87 -0.88
C ARG A 53 3.97 -11.98 0.53
N GLU A 54 4.47 -12.94 1.29
CA GLU A 54 4.06 -13.15 2.68
C GLU A 54 4.42 -11.92 3.54
N ARG A 55 5.62 -11.37 3.34
CA ARG A 55 6.05 -10.18 4.07
C ARG A 55 5.16 -8.98 3.76
N LEU A 56 4.86 -8.77 2.48
CA LEU A 56 3.99 -7.68 2.05
C LEU A 56 2.59 -7.82 2.64
N MET A 57 2.03 -9.02 2.58
CA MET A 57 0.68 -9.26 3.11
C MET A 57 0.61 -9.11 4.63
N ARG A 58 1.69 -9.41 5.35
CA ARG A 58 1.72 -9.14 6.80
C ARG A 58 1.55 -7.64 7.07
N VAL A 59 2.19 -6.80 6.27
CA VAL A 59 2.05 -5.34 6.41
C VAL A 59 0.64 -4.90 6.04
N VAL A 60 0.09 -5.45 4.96
CA VAL A 60 -1.28 -5.16 4.52
C VAL A 60 -2.28 -5.52 5.62
N PHE A 61 -2.16 -6.70 6.21
CA PHE A 61 -3.07 -7.14 7.27
C PHE A 61 -2.91 -6.29 8.54
N ALA A 62 -1.70 -5.90 8.88
CA ALA A 62 -1.47 -5.00 10.01
C ALA A 62 -2.11 -3.63 9.79
N CYS A 63 -2.03 -3.12 8.57
CA CYS A 63 -2.67 -1.87 8.19
C CYS A 63 -4.20 -1.99 8.28
N GLU A 64 -4.77 -3.06 7.76
CA GLU A 64 -6.22 -3.30 7.86
C GLU A 64 -6.66 -3.37 9.32
N GLN A 65 -5.94 -4.10 10.15
CA GLN A 65 -6.29 -4.22 11.56
C GLN A 65 -6.27 -2.86 12.27
N ALA A 66 -5.24 -2.06 12.02
CA ALA A 66 -5.14 -0.73 12.59
C ALA A 66 -6.30 0.17 12.14
N LEU A 67 -6.67 0.11 10.86
CA LEU A 67 -7.81 0.85 10.33
C LEU A 67 -9.11 0.45 11.02
N ARG A 68 -9.32 -0.85 11.22
CA ARG A 68 -10.52 -1.36 11.88
C ARG A 68 -10.62 -0.89 13.32
N GLU A 69 -9.49 -0.82 14.01
CA GLU A 69 -9.46 -0.39 15.42
C GLU A 69 -9.66 1.12 15.57
N VAL A 70 -9.05 1.91 14.69
CA VAL A 70 -9.04 3.37 14.81
C VAL A 70 -10.27 3.99 14.14
N VAL A 71 -10.60 3.58 12.93
CA VAL A 71 -11.65 4.18 12.11
C VAL A 71 -13.00 3.48 12.31
N ARG A 72 -12.98 2.19 12.64
CA ARG A 72 -14.15 1.34 12.81
C ARG A 72 -15.08 1.39 11.60
N PRO A 73 -14.56 1.10 10.39
CA PRO A 73 -15.35 1.18 9.18
C PRO A 73 -16.40 0.07 9.14
N HIS A 74 -17.47 0.31 8.40
CA HIS A 74 -18.47 -0.72 8.13
C HIS A 74 -17.88 -1.90 7.33
N LYS A 75 -17.00 -1.60 6.39
CA LYS A 75 -16.35 -2.58 5.52
C LYS A 75 -14.97 -2.06 5.10
N VAL A 76 -13.98 -2.94 5.07
CA VAL A 76 -12.68 -2.64 4.48
C VAL A 76 -12.65 -3.20 3.06
N ASN A 77 -12.23 -2.39 2.10
CA ASN A 77 -11.99 -2.84 0.75
C ASN A 77 -10.48 -2.91 0.53
N LEU A 78 -10.03 -4.02 -0.01
CA LEU A 78 -8.62 -4.27 -0.27
C LEU A 78 -8.45 -4.59 -1.75
N ALA A 79 -7.56 -3.88 -2.41
CA ALA A 79 -7.32 -4.11 -3.83
C ALA A 79 -5.89 -3.77 -4.20
N SER A 80 -5.35 -4.48 -5.19
CA SER A 80 -4.11 -4.11 -5.85
C SER A 80 -4.50 -3.53 -7.20
N LEU A 81 -4.37 -2.21 -7.34
CA LEU A 81 -4.65 -1.49 -8.57
C LEU A 81 -3.34 -0.96 -9.14
N GLY A 82 -3.32 -0.49 -10.35
CA GLY A 82 -2.08 0.03 -10.91
C GLY A 82 -2.14 0.28 -12.40
N ASN A 83 -3.34 0.45 -12.96
CA ASN A 83 -3.46 0.70 -14.40
C ASN A 83 -2.84 2.05 -14.79
N GLN A 84 -2.88 3.03 -13.90
CA GLN A 84 -2.28 4.34 -14.16
C GLN A 84 -0.82 4.39 -13.74
N VAL A 85 -0.47 3.78 -12.62
CA VAL A 85 0.91 3.70 -12.12
C VAL A 85 1.20 2.23 -11.82
N PRO A 86 1.84 1.51 -12.76
CA PRO A 86 2.09 0.07 -12.62
C PRO A 86 3.27 -0.22 -11.67
N HIS A 87 3.11 0.16 -10.44
CA HIS A 87 4.03 -0.08 -9.34
C HIS A 87 3.20 -0.67 -8.20
N LEU A 88 3.57 -1.84 -7.72
CA LEU A 88 2.79 -2.61 -6.75
C LEU A 88 2.47 -1.80 -5.48
N HIS A 89 1.18 -1.64 -5.25
CA HIS A 89 0.65 -0.96 -4.09
C HIS A 89 -0.78 -1.42 -3.80
#